data_0c22c8c01684ebfaa37fab4f788731f7
#
_entry.id   0c22c8c01684ebfaa37fab4f788731f7
#
_cell.length_a   1.000
_cell.length_b   1.000
_cell.length_c   1.000
_cell.angle_alpha   90.00
_cell.angle_beta   90.00
_cell.angle_gamma   90.00
#
_symmetry.space_group_name_H-M   'P 1'
#
loop_
_entity.id
_entity.type
_entity.pdbx_description
1 polymer ?
#
loop_
_entity_poly.entity_id
_entity_poly.type
_entity_poly.pdbx_seq_one_letter_code
_entity_poly.pdbx_strand_id
1 'polypeptide(L)'
;LAEMDGVESLDNVVIIGASNRADMIDPAVLRPGRLDVRIRVDRPDRGGALDIFSKYLTPQVPIHTSEIERFGGINEAVAGMSERAVDALYARNEMTALFLATLVNGDHKRIYLSDLVSGALIAGIVERAKKYAIKDALTGAFCGLSMDHLLRGVHEEMNESLELAATSSPEDWARTSGLAPEIVSVKPIGTVK
;
A
#
# COMPACT_ATOMS: atom_id res chain seq x y z
N LEU A 1 0.88 25.57 19.42
CA LEU A 1 0.55 25.17 20.80
C LEU A 1 -0.37 26.19 21.47
N ALA A 2 -0.07 27.48 21.37
CA ALA A 2 -0.90 28.55 21.98
C ALA A 2 -2.36 28.56 21.45
N GLU A 3 -2.55 28.27 20.17
CA GLU A 3 -3.87 28.17 19.54
C GLU A 3 -4.67 26.94 19.99
N MET A 4 -3.99 25.88 20.41
CA MET A 4 -4.65 24.66 20.90
C MET A 4 -5.00 24.78 22.40
N ASP A 5 -4.25 25.59 23.15
CA ASP A 5 -4.51 25.90 24.55
C ASP A 5 -5.43 27.12 24.70
N GLY A 6 -6.04 27.56 23.59
CA GLY A 6 -6.80 28.80 23.51
C GLY A 6 -7.74 29.03 24.68
N VAL A 7 -7.80 30.25 25.10
CA VAL A 7 -8.58 30.77 26.26
C VAL A 7 -10.09 30.52 26.09
N GLU A 8 -10.53 30.15 24.90
CA GLU A 8 -11.91 29.81 24.58
C GLU A 8 -12.00 28.35 24.12
N SER A 9 -12.73 27.51 24.87
CA SER A 9 -13.11 26.19 24.41
C SER A 9 -13.97 26.32 23.16
N LEU A 10 -13.47 25.88 22.02
CA LEU A 10 -14.26 25.83 20.79
C LEU A 10 -15.22 24.64 20.90
N ASP A 11 -16.46 24.92 21.29
CA ASP A 11 -17.51 23.94 21.27
C ASP A 11 -17.73 23.47 19.82
N ASN A 12 -17.86 22.14 19.62
CA ASN A 12 -18.11 21.49 18.33
C ASN A 12 -16.92 21.49 17.33
N VAL A 13 -15.68 21.63 17.77
CA VAL A 13 -14.49 21.46 16.93
C VAL A 13 -13.72 20.22 17.34
N VAL A 14 -13.41 19.35 16.37
CA VAL A 14 -12.53 18.21 16.56
C VAL A 14 -11.26 18.45 15.75
N ILE A 15 -10.11 18.37 16.42
CA ILE A 15 -8.80 18.50 15.76
C ILE A 15 -8.27 17.10 15.51
N ILE A 16 -7.95 16.78 14.25
CA ILE A 16 -7.37 15.52 13.83
C ILE A 16 -6.01 15.79 13.21
N GLY A 17 -4.96 15.23 13.81
CA GLY A 17 -3.61 15.25 13.26
C GLY A 17 -3.24 13.88 12.68
N ALA A 18 -2.53 13.84 11.57
CA ALA A 18 -1.97 12.61 11.00
C ALA A 18 -0.46 12.77 10.79
N SER A 19 0.31 11.74 11.15
CA SER A 19 1.75 11.71 10.95
C SER A 19 2.20 10.27 10.73
N ASN A 20 3.16 10.06 9.84
CA ASN A 20 3.89 8.79 9.70
C ASN A 20 5.15 8.75 10.60
N ARG A 21 5.46 9.84 11.30
CA ARG A 21 6.64 10.01 12.16
C ARG A 21 6.21 10.40 13.58
N ALA A 22 5.74 9.40 14.34
CA ALA A 22 5.32 9.64 15.74
C ALA A 22 6.47 10.14 16.63
N ASP A 23 7.72 9.78 16.29
CA ASP A 23 8.94 10.21 16.96
C ASP A 23 9.27 11.70 16.79
N MET A 24 8.72 12.34 15.76
CA MET A 24 8.92 13.77 15.45
C MET A 24 7.84 14.66 16.06
N ILE A 25 6.79 14.09 16.64
CA ILE A 25 5.73 14.87 17.25
C ILE A 25 6.20 15.38 18.61
N ASP A 26 6.11 16.71 18.82
CA ASP A 26 6.41 17.31 20.12
C ASP A 26 5.50 16.67 21.20
N PRO A 27 6.07 16.08 22.26
CA PRO A 27 5.31 15.51 23.36
C PRO A 27 4.29 16.47 23.99
N ALA A 28 4.53 17.77 23.91
CA ALA A 28 3.61 18.77 24.40
C ALA A 28 2.28 18.81 23.65
N VAL A 29 2.26 18.42 22.36
CA VAL A 29 1.03 18.33 21.55
C VAL A 29 0.17 17.15 21.99
N LEU A 30 0.78 16.11 22.55
CA LEU A 30 0.13 14.85 22.93
C LEU A 30 -0.37 14.83 24.38
N ARG A 31 -0.35 15.99 25.08
CA ARG A 31 -0.85 16.11 26.45
C ARG A 31 -2.37 16.11 26.49
N PRO A 32 -2.98 15.68 27.62
CA PRO A 32 -4.42 15.74 27.85
C PRO A 32 -4.99 17.14 27.55
N GLY A 33 -6.15 17.17 26.89
CA GLY A 33 -6.79 18.41 26.45
C GLY A 33 -6.31 18.94 25.09
N ARG A 34 -5.41 18.22 24.41
CA ARG A 34 -4.94 18.51 23.05
C ARG A 34 -5.16 17.28 22.16
N LEU A 35 -4.12 16.73 21.52
CA LEU A 35 -4.20 15.47 20.78
C LEU A 35 -3.95 14.28 21.72
N ASP A 36 -4.84 14.03 22.63
CA ASP A 36 -4.71 13.02 23.68
C ASP A 36 -5.14 11.61 23.24
N VAL A 37 -6.02 11.51 22.23
CA VAL A 37 -6.42 10.23 21.65
C VAL A 37 -5.47 9.88 20.51
N ARG A 38 -4.80 8.72 20.63
CA ARG A 38 -3.88 8.21 19.63
C ARG A 38 -4.46 6.97 18.97
N ILE A 39 -4.61 7.04 17.66
CA ILE A 39 -5.05 5.90 16.85
C ILE A 39 -3.88 5.50 15.98
N ARG A 40 -3.40 4.26 16.15
CA ARG A 40 -2.42 3.67 15.26
C ARG A 40 -3.15 3.05 14.08
N VAL A 41 -2.78 3.48 12.88
CA VAL A 41 -3.26 2.88 11.64
C VAL A 41 -2.20 1.88 11.18
N ASP A 42 -2.47 0.61 11.37
CA ASP A 42 -1.58 -0.46 10.92
C ASP A 42 -1.77 -0.73 9.41
N ARG A 43 -0.84 -1.49 8.83
CA ARG A 43 -0.96 -1.96 7.45
C ARG A 43 -2.18 -2.86 7.32
N PRO A 44 -2.89 -2.80 6.18
CA PRO A 44 -4.04 -3.65 5.99
C PRO A 44 -3.62 -5.12 5.98
N ASP A 45 -4.44 -5.95 6.60
CA ASP A 45 -4.44 -7.39 6.36
C ASP A 45 -5.12 -7.71 5.02
N ARG A 46 -5.24 -9.00 4.68
CA ARG A 46 -5.87 -9.42 3.43
C ARG A 46 -7.31 -8.91 3.29
N GLY A 47 -8.08 -8.91 4.39
CA GLY A 47 -9.46 -8.41 4.41
C GLY A 47 -9.52 -6.91 4.18
N GLY A 48 -8.73 -6.16 4.94
CA GLY A 48 -8.60 -4.70 4.78
C GLY A 48 -8.10 -4.29 3.39
N ALA A 49 -7.24 -5.10 2.77
CA ALA A 49 -6.80 -4.86 1.40
C ALA A 49 -7.94 -5.02 0.38
N LEU A 50 -8.81 -6.02 0.54
CA LEU A 50 -10.02 -6.16 -0.27
C LEU A 50 -10.96 -4.97 -0.12
N ASP A 51 -11.18 -4.51 1.11
CA ASP A 51 -11.98 -3.33 1.38
C ASP A 51 -11.42 -2.08 0.73
N ILE A 52 -10.08 -1.95 0.69
CA ILE A 52 -9.42 -0.83 0.02
C ILE A 52 -9.56 -0.97 -1.50
N PHE A 53 -9.33 -2.16 -2.08
CA PHE A 53 -9.53 -2.39 -3.51
C PHE A 53 -10.95 -2.01 -3.96
N SER A 54 -11.99 -2.36 -3.17
CA SER A 54 -13.38 -2.07 -3.49
C SER A 54 -13.70 -0.57 -3.62
N LYS A 55 -12.85 0.30 -3.06
CA LYS A 55 -12.99 1.76 -3.16
C LYS A 55 -12.40 2.33 -4.46
N TYR A 56 -11.43 1.65 -5.05
CA TYR A 56 -10.72 2.11 -6.24
C TYR A 56 -11.13 1.35 -7.51
N LEU A 57 -11.36 0.04 -7.37
CA LEU A 57 -11.86 -0.83 -8.43
C LEU A 57 -13.37 -1.04 -8.23
N THR A 58 -14.16 -0.24 -8.90
CA THR A 58 -15.62 -0.21 -8.77
C THR A 58 -16.29 -0.57 -10.10
N PRO A 59 -17.59 -0.94 -10.12
CA PRO A 59 -18.31 -1.22 -11.35
C PRO A 59 -18.41 -0.05 -12.34
N GLN A 60 -18.07 1.18 -11.92
CA GLN A 60 -17.99 2.35 -12.80
C GLN A 60 -16.70 2.38 -13.61
N VAL A 61 -15.68 1.62 -13.21
CA VAL A 61 -14.47 1.46 -14.02
C VAL A 61 -14.80 0.56 -15.21
N PRO A 62 -14.50 0.97 -16.46
CA PRO A 62 -14.70 0.10 -17.61
C PRO A 62 -13.89 -1.19 -17.46
N ILE A 63 -14.58 -2.31 -17.28
CA ILE A 63 -13.96 -3.65 -17.18
C ILE A 63 -13.99 -4.30 -18.56
N HIS A 64 -12.93 -5.02 -18.90
CA HIS A 64 -12.83 -5.74 -20.16
C HIS A 64 -13.91 -6.84 -20.25
N THR A 65 -14.55 -6.97 -21.41
CA THR A 65 -15.67 -7.92 -21.64
C THR A 65 -15.32 -9.35 -21.27
N SER A 66 -14.10 -9.79 -21.57
CA SER A 66 -13.65 -11.15 -21.20
C SER A 66 -13.65 -11.42 -19.69
N GLU A 67 -13.38 -10.40 -18.88
CA GLU A 67 -13.45 -10.57 -17.42
C GLU A 67 -14.92 -10.63 -16.95
N ILE A 68 -15.79 -9.81 -17.54
CA ILE A 68 -17.24 -9.84 -17.26
C ILE A 68 -17.83 -11.22 -17.62
N GLU A 69 -17.49 -11.75 -18.77
CA GLU A 69 -17.93 -13.08 -19.22
C GLU A 69 -17.37 -14.18 -18.31
N ARG A 70 -16.10 -14.07 -17.94
CA ARG A 70 -15.43 -15.05 -17.08
C ARG A 70 -16.04 -15.16 -15.69
N PHE A 71 -16.47 -14.05 -15.11
CA PHE A 71 -17.01 -13.99 -13.74
C PHE A 71 -18.54 -13.99 -13.71
N GLY A 72 -19.21 -13.85 -14.86
CA GLY A 72 -20.66 -13.91 -14.98
C GLY A 72 -21.40 -12.60 -14.70
N GLY A 73 -20.67 -11.47 -14.55
CA GLY A 73 -21.25 -10.15 -14.32
C GLY A 73 -20.19 -9.12 -13.95
N ILE A 74 -20.55 -7.83 -14.03
CA ILE A 74 -19.59 -6.75 -13.74
C ILE A 74 -19.21 -6.69 -12.26
N ASN A 75 -20.16 -6.91 -11.36
CA ASN A 75 -19.90 -6.91 -9.92
C ASN A 75 -19.03 -8.10 -9.50
N GLU A 76 -19.33 -9.26 -10.07
CA GLU A 76 -18.57 -10.49 -9.87
C GLU A 76 -17.16 -10.37 -10.45
N ALA A 77 -17.01 -9.70 -11.60
CA ALA A 77 -15.71 -9.42 -12.20
C ALA A 77 -14.87 -8.51 -11.30
N VAL A 78 -15.44 -7.41 -10.83
CA VAL A 78 -14.75 -6.47 -9.92
C VAL A 78 -14.33 -7.19 -8.63
N ALA A 79 -15.21 -7.98 -8.01
CA ALA A 79 -14.90 -8.74 -6.80
C ALA A 79 -13.81 -9.78 -7.06
N GLY A 80 -13.97 -10.61 -8.08
CA GLY A 80 -13.01 -11.66 -8.40
C GLY A 80 -11.65 -11.14 -8.85
N MET A 81 -11.58 -10.03 -9.56
CA MET A 81 -10.35 -9.36 -9.93
C MET A 81 -9.64 -8.78 -8.68
N SER A 82 -10.41 -8.17 -7.76
CA SER A 82 -9.88 -7.66 -6.49
C SER A 82 -9.30 -8.79 -5.64
N GLU A 83 -10.02 -9.90 -5.49
CA GLU A 83 -9.53 -11.08 -4.76
C GLU A 83 -8.22 -11.60 -5.33
N ARG A 84 -8.14 -11.78 -6.64
CA ARG A 84 -6.93 -12.28 -7.31
C ARG A 84 -5.75 -11.31 -7.20
N ALA A 85 -6.00 -10.00 -7.25
CA ALA A 85 -4.97 -8.99 -7.04
C ALA A 85 -4.44 -9.02 -5.60
N VAL A 86 -5.34 -9.16 -4.62
CA VAL A 86 -4.97 -9.31 -3.21
C VAL A 86 -4.23 -10.60 -2.96
N ASP A 87 -4.65 -11.72 -3.57
CA ASP A 87 -3.92 -12.99 -3.47
C ASP A 87 -2.49 -12.87 -4.02
N ALA A 88 -2.31 -12.15 -5.12
CA ALA A 88 -0.97 -11.87 -5.67
C ALA A 88 -0.12 -11.01 -4.71
N LEU A 89 -0.71 -10.00 -4.07
CA LEU A 89 -0.02 -9.13 -3.11
C LEU A 89 0.39 -9.87 -1.83
N TYR A 90 -0.47 -10.77 -1.34
CA TYR A 90 -0.26 -11.49 -0.08
C TYR A 90 0.37 -12.86 -0.25
N ALA A 91 0.65 -13.30 -1.49
CA ALA A 91 1.42 -14.51 -1.74
C ALA A 91 2.81 -14.38 -1.09
N ARG A 92 3.24 -15.44 -0.39
CA ARG A 92 4.59 -15.54 0.20
C ARG A 92 5.36 -16.66 -0.50
N ASN A 93 6.02 -16.30 -1.57
CA ASN A 93 6.82 -17.20 -2.39
C ASN A 93 8.12 -16.51 -2.83
N GLU A 94 8.97 -17.20 -3.57
CA GLU A 94 10.25 -16.64 -4.03
C GLU A 94 10.08 -15.42 -4.96
N MET A 95 8.96 -15.30 -5.67
CA MET A 95 8.69 -14.16 -6.56
C MET A 95 8.30 -12.89 -5.81
N THR A 96 7.67 -13.03 -4.64
CA THR A 96 7.21 -11.92 -3.79
C THR A 96 8.16 -11.63 -2.64
N ALA A 97 9.23 -12.42 -2.49
CA ALA A 97 10.31 -12.16 -1.54
C ALA A 97 11.20 -11.03 -2.08
N LEU A 98 11.14 -9.86 -1.44
CA LEU A 98 11.83 -8.66 -1.91
C LEU A 98 13.22 -8.53 -1.29
N PHE A 99 13.32 -8.73 0.02
CA PHE A 99 14.54 -8.43 0.76
C PHE A 99 14.84 -9.48 1.81
N LEU A 100 16.15 -9.63 2.09
CA LEU A 100 16.67 -10.26 3.29
C LEU A 100 17.15 -9.17 4.23
N ALA A 101 16.45 -8.97 5.32
CA ALA A 101 16.84 -8.06 6.38
C ALA A 101 17.70 -8.80 7.41
N THR A 102 18.79 -8.17 7.84
CA THR A 102 19.58 -8.62 9.00
C THR A 102 19.20 -7.78 10.20
N LEU A 103 18.81 -8.41 11.28
CA LEU A 103 18.43 -7.78 12.54
C LEU A 103 19.65 -7.54 13.43
N VAL A 104 19.50 -6.65 14.43
CA VAL A 104 20.55 -6.32 15.41
C VAL A 104 21.05 -7.56 16.16
N ASN A 105 20.18 -8.53 16.41
CA ASN A 105 20.53 -9.80 17.07
C ASN A 105 21.25 -10.80 16.15
N GLY A 106 21.49 -10.45 14.88
CA GLY A 106 22.13 -11.30 13.89
C GLY A 106 21.17 -12.22 13.12
N ASP A 107 19.89 -12.27 13.47
CA ASP A 107 18.90 -13.06 12.74
C ASP A 107 18.61 -12.47 11.37
N HIS A 108 18.14 -13.34 10.47
CA HIS A 108 17.72 -12.95 9.13
C HIS A 108 16.20 -13.09 8.98
N LYS A 109 15.55 -12.05 8.44
CA LYS A 109 14.13 -12.04 8.15
C LYS A 109 13.89 -11.75 6.68
N ARG A 110 13.13 -12.62 5.99
CA ARG A 110 12.65 -12.32 4.65
C ARG A 110 11.49 -11.33 4.72
N ILE A 111 11.56 -10.32 3.88
CA ILE A 111 10.52 -9.32 3.72
C ILE A 111 9.86 -9.56 2.37
N TYR A 112 8.56 -9.74 2.39
CA TYR A 112 7.72 -9.99 1.23
C TYR A 112 6.97 -8.72 0.84
N LEU A 113 6.44 -8.69 -0.37
CA LEU A 113 5.58 -7.60 -0.83
C LEU A 113 4.39 -7.37 0.13
N SER A 114 3.82 -8.45 0.68
CA SER A 114 2.74 -8.39 1.68
C SER A 114 3.09 -7.57 2.94
N ASP A 115 4.36 -7.53 3.31
CA ASP A 115 4.82 -6.77 4.48
C ASP A 115 4.89 -5.26 4.20
N LEU A 116 4.81 -4.84 2.92
CA LEU A 116 4.85 -3.46 2.48
C LEU A 116 3.49 -2.91 2.05
N VAL A 117 2.46 -3.76 1.91
CA VAL A 117 1.14 -3.34 1.45
C VAL A 117 0.58 -2.20 2.31
N SER A 118 0.11 -1.16 1.64
CA SER A 118 -0.55 0.00 2.22
C SER A 118 -1.71 0.44 1.35
N GLY A 119 -2.57 1.29 1.86
CA GLY A 119 -3.68 1.86 1.06
C GLY A 119 -3.18 2.63 -0.16
N ALA A 120 -2.08 3.36 -0.02
CA ALA A 120 -1.45 4.10 -1.12
C ALA A 120 -0.90 3.17 -2.20
N LEU A 121 -0.27 2.05 -1.80
CA LEU A 121 0.23 1.02 -2.72
C LEU A 121 -0.91 0.42 -3.53
N ILE A 122 -2.01 0.04 -2.90
CA ILE A 122 -3.19 -0.51 -3.57
C ILE A 122 -3.79 0.52 -4.54
N ALA A 123 -3.95 1.78 -4.12
CA ALA A 123 -4.42 2.84 -5.00
C ALA A 123 -3.49 3.01 -6.23
N GLY A 124 -2.18 3.01 -6.01
CA GLY A 124 -1.17 3.08 -7.07
C GLY A 124 -1.31 1.96 -8.10
N ILE A 125 -1.50 0.72 -7.65
CA ILE A 125 -1.72 -0.43 -8.53
C ILE A 125 -2.95 -0.22 -9.42
N VAL A 126 -4.08 0.18 -8.85
CA VAL A 126 -5.32 0.38 -9.62
C VAL A 126 -5.15 1.54 -10.61
N GLU A 127 -4.53 2.64 -10.22
CA GLU A 127 -4.29 3.77 -11.11
C GLU A 127 -3.32 3.42 -12.26
N ARG A 128 -2.30 2.61 -12.01
CA ARG A 128 -1.41 2.10 -13.07
C ARG A 128 -2.18 1.19 -14.03
N ALA A 129 -2.98 0.26 -13.47
CA ALA A 129 -3.80 -0.64 -14.27
C ALA A 129 -4.76 0.13 -15.19
N LYS A 130 -5.39 1.20 -14.70
CA LYS A 130 -6.23 2.10 -15.51
C LYS A 130 -5.43 2.77 -16.62
N LYS A 131 -4.20 3.25 -16.33
CA LYS A 131 -3.32 3.85 -17.35
C LYS A 131 -2.97 2.86 -18.44
N TYR A 132 -2.69 1.58 -18.10
CA TYR A 132 -2.43 0.54 -19.09
C TYR A 132 -3.66 0.26 -19.95
N ALA A 133 -4.83 0.12 -19.34
CA ALA A 133 -6.08 -0.10 -20.07
C ALA A 133 -6.38 1.05 -21.03
N ILE A 134 -6.14 2.29 -20.64
CA ILE A 134 -6.28 3.47 -21.52
C ILE A 134 -5.28 3.41 -22.67
N LYS A 135 -4.02 3.08 -22.39
CA LYS A 135 -2.97 2.98 -23.41
C LYS A 135 -3.32 1.91 -24.45
N ASP A 136 -3.79 0.76 -24.01
CA ASP A 136 -4.18 -0.33 -24.92
C ASP A 136 -5.42 0.04 -25.74
N ALA A 137 -6.39 0.72 -25.14
CA ALA A 137 -7.54 1.24 -25.86
C ALA A 137 -7.16 2.25 -26.97
N LEU A 138 -6.17 3.11 -26.70
CA LEU A 138 -5.67 4.07 -27.70
C LEU A 138 -4.91 3.40 -28.86
N THR A 139 -4.33 2.23 -28.64
CA THR A 139 -3.68 1.44 -29.69
C THR A 139 -4.66 0.54 -30.46
N GLY A 140 -5.96 0.56 -30.09
CA GLY A 140 -7.00 -0.24 -30.74
C GLY A 140 -6.99 -1.73 -30.34
N ALA A 141 -6.19 -2.10 -29.32
CA ALA A 141 -6.06 -3.50 -28.92
C ALA A 141 -7.26 -3.99 -28.09
N PHE A 142 -7.62 -3.28 -27.02
CA PHE A 142 -8.71 -3.68 -26.11
C PHE A 142 -9.31 -2.48 -25.37
N CYS A 143 -10.62 -2.54 -25.08
CA CYS A 143 -11.28 -1.54 -24.25
C CYS A 143 -11.63 -2.14 -22.88
N GLY A 144 -11.16 -1.50 -21.83
CA GLY A 144 -11.48 -1.87 -20.46
C GLY A 144 -10.32 -2.49 -19.68
N LEU A 145 -10.44 -2.44 -18.37
CA LEU A 145 -9.45 -2.93 -17.43
C LEU A 145 -9.54 -4.45 -17.30
N SER A 146 -8.43 -5.15 -17.49
CA SER A 146 -8.31 -6.60 -17.37
C SER A 146 -7.46 -7.00 -16.15
N MET A 147 -7.49 -8.28 -15.81
CA MET A 147 -6.65 -8.85 -14.75
C MET A 147 -5.16 -8.66 -15.04
N ASP A 148 -4.75 -8.75 -16.32
CA ASP A 148 -3.35 -8.55 -16.72
C ASP A 148 -2.86 -7.14 -16.40
N HIS A 149 -3.70 -6.11 -16.58
CA HIS A 149 -3.38 -4.74 -16.20
C HIS A 149 -3.14 -4.60 -14.69
N LEU A 150 -3.95 -5.27 -13.85
CA LEU A 150 -3.78 -5.26 -12.40
C LEU A 150 -2.50 -5.98 -11.98
N LEU A 151 -2.24 -7.17 -12.52
CA LEU A 151 -1.02 -7.93 -12.21
C LEU A 151 0.25 -7.20 -12.66
N ARG A 152 0.19 -6.52 -13.79
CA ARG A 152 1.27 -5.65 -14.26
C ARG A 152 1.49 -4.48 -13.30
N GLY A 153 0.41 -3.86 -12.79
CA GLY A 153 0.49 -2.83 -11.75
C GLY A 153 1.15 -3.34 -10.47
N VAL A 154 0.80 -4.55 -10.03
CA VAL A 154 1.43 -5.22 -8.88
C VAL A 154 2.94 -5.42 -9.12
N HIS A 155 3.31 -5.89 -10.31
CA HIS A 155 4.71 -6.15 -10.65
C HIS A 155 5.56 -4.86 -10.69
N GLU A 156 5.01 -3.77 -11.22
CA GLU A 156 5.71 -2.48 -11.23
C GLU A 156 5.88 -1.91 -9.83
N GLU A 157 4.86 -2.01 -8.98
CA GLU A 157 4.95 -1.56 -7.59
C GLU A 157 6.03 -2.34 -6.82
N MET A 158 6.14 -3.65 -7.11
CA MET A 158 7.21 -4.48 -6.57
C MET A 158 8.59 -3.99 -7.01
N ASN A 159 8.77 -3.69 -8.28
CA ASN A 159 10.04 -3.19 -8.82
C ASN A 159 10.41 -1.83 -8.24
N GLU A 160 9.47 -0.90 -8.12
CA GLU A 160 9.71 0.39 -7.46
C GLU A 160 10.10 0.23 -6.00
N SER A 161 9.47 -0.70 -5.26
CA SER A 161 9.84 -1.00 -3.88
C SER A 161 11.28 -1.51 -3.78
N LEU A 162 11.73 -2.33 -4.75
CA LEU A 162 13.10 -2.82 -4.83
C LEU A 162 14.09 -1.69 -5.13
N GLU A 163 13.78 -0.80 -6.07
CA GLU A 163 14.62 0.34 -6.43
C GLU A 163 14.75 1.33 -5.27
N LEU A 164 13.66 1.62 -4.57
CA LEU A 164 13.67 2.53 -3.43
C LEU A 164 14.59 2.02 -2.31
N ALA A 165 14.54 0.73 -2.03
CA ALA A 165 15.41 0.14 -1.01
C ALA A 165 16.89 0.11 -1.43
N ALA A 166 17.17 -0.02 -2.73
CA ALA A 166 18.53 0.02 -3.24
C ALA A 166 19.17 1.41 -3.13
N THR A 167 18.37 2.47 -3.10
CA THR A 167 18.80 3.87 -3.06
C THR A 167 18.75 4.51 -1.68
N SER A 168 18.09 3.87 -0.72
CA SER A 168 17.92 4.37 0.65
C SER A 168 18.90 3.72 1.61
N SER A 169 19.25 4.40 2.72
CA SER A 169 19.95 3.72 3.80
C SER A 169 19.04 2.63 4.42
N PRO A 170 19.59 1.49 4.89
CA PRO A 170 18.80 0.43 5.50
C PRO A 170 17.92 0.91 6.65
N GLU A 171 18.42 1.85 7.45
CA GLU A 171 17.69 2.42 8.59
C GLU A 171 16.55 3.32 8.14
N ASP A 172 16.79 4.20 7.15
CA ASP A 172 15.76 5.09 6.62
C ASP A 172 14.69 4.30 5.88
N TRP A 173 15.08 3.28 5.12
CA TRP A 173 14.15 2.40 4.44
C TRP A 173 13.26 1.62 5.44
N ALA A 174 13.84 1.01 6.48
CA ALA A 174 13.11 0.30 7.52
C ALA A 174 12.13 1.22 8.25
N ARG A 175 12.55 2.45 8.54
CA ARG A 175 11.73 3.47 9.19
C ARG A 175 10.57 3.92 8.30
N THR A 176 10.85 4.23 7.04
CA THR A 176 9.84 4.65 6.06
C THR A 176 8.87 3.54 5.72
N SER A 177 9.37 2.29 5.67
CA SER A 177 8.55 1.10 5.44
C SER A 177 7.75 0.67 6.67
N GLY A 178 7.89 1.34 7.83
CA GLY A 178 7.19 0.97 9.07
C GLY A 178 7.57 -0.41 9.60
N LEU A 179 8.72 -0.93 9.18
CA LEU A 179 9.32 -2.16 9.70
C LEU A 179 10.10 -1.86 10.98
N ALA A 180 10.25 -2.87 11.83
CA ALA A 180 10.80 -2.71 13.18
C ALA A 180 12.19 -2.02 13.18
N PRO A 181 12.51 -1.22 14.22
CA PRO A 181 13.75 -0.45 14.32
C PRO A 181 15.02 -1.31 14.46
N GLU A 182 14.90 -2.62 14.41
CA GLU A 182 15.97 -3.59 14.66
C GLU A 182 16.71 -4.02 13.37
N ILE A 183 16.47 -3.38 12.23
CA ILE A 183 17.10 -3.76 10.95
C ILE A 183 18.42 -3.03 10.80
N VAL A 184 19.52 -3.80 10.70
CA VAL A 184 20.88 -3.30 10.48
C VAL A 184 21.23 -3.21 8.99
N SER A 185 20.74 -4.16 8.19
CA SER A 185 20.99 -4.16 6.76
C SER A 185 19.84 -4.80 5.99
N VAL A 186 19.67 -4.38 4.76
CA VAL A 186 18.66 -4.92 3.83
C VAL A 186 19.36 -5.26 2.53
N LYS A 187 19.20 -6.51 2.06
CA LYS A 187 19.73 -6.95 0.76
C LYS A 187 18.58 -7.39 -0.12
N PRO A 188 18.48 -6.92 -1.37
CA PRO A 188 17.48 -7.42 -2.30
C PRO A 188 17.71 -8.90 -2.58
N ILE A 189 16.63 -9.69 -2.63
CA ILE A 189 16.66 -11.13 -2.97
C ILE A 189 16.37 -11.29 -4.47
N GLY A 190 15.50 -10.43 -5.03
CA GLY A 190 15.13 -10.45 -6.45
C GLY A 190 16.16 -9.77 -7.33
N THR A 191 16.38 -10.35 -8.50
CA THR A 191 17.20 -9.70 -9.54
C THR A 191 16.32 -8.65 -10.23
N VAL A 192 16.67 -7.38 -10.07
CA VAL A 192 16.17 -6.34 -10.96
C VAL A 192 16.71 -6.67 -12.35
N LYS A 193 15.87 -7.15 -13.24
CA LYS A 193 16.17 -7.28 -14.67
C LYS A 193 15.56 -6.12 -15.44
#